data_afecdad5b482ed63787ec357aadd55c6
#
_entry.id   afecdad5b482ed63787ec357aadd55c6
#
_cell.length_a   1.000
_cell.length_b   1.000
_cell.length_c   1.000
_cell.angle_alpha   90.00
_cell.angle_beta   90.00
_cell.angle_gamma   90.00
#
_symmetry.space_group_name_H-M   'P 1'
#
loop_
_entity.id
_entity.type
_entity.pdbx_description
1 polymer ?
#
loop_
_entity_poly.entity_id
_entity_poly.type
_entity_poly.pdbx_seq_one_letter_code
_entity_poly.pdbx_strand_id
1 'polypeptide(L)'
;MNRALREIIADSRQAFHLPGLGKVSTSLGPIIQVARNAACPFHPALIRDRIGETNGRDSFTMTKDDIQLLYAYDRWANNRVLQAVAALRPEQFTRELGGSLRSVRDTLVHIIGGEWGWLTYWKASSHSAAFLADLWDRHDVLFHPDAFPDLTAIRLKWEEVEKEQVEFVSSVTEEALVKMLPIRATQLSLAHLMQHLANHSTYHRGQVALMMRQLRAEPSATDFHLFLVEASRVSATGLTLQ
;
A
#
# COMPACT_ATOMS: atom_id res chain seq x y z
N MET A 1 -4.27 -12.47 17.62
CA MET A 1 -3.99 -12.71 16.17
C MET A 1 -4.66 -11.60 15.38
N ASN A 2 -3.88 -10.63 14.96
CA ASN A 2 -4.39 -9.37 14.40
C ASN A 2 -5.09 -9.61 13.05
N ARG A 3 -6.39 -9.30 13.02
CA ARG A 3 -7.32 -9.52 11.92
C ARG A 3 -6.90 -8.77 10.64
N ALA A 4 -6.31 -7.59 10.79
CA ALA A 4 -6.01 -6.67 9.69
C ALA A 4 -4.96 -7.21 8.70
N LEU A 5 -3.92 -7.88 9.15
CA LEU A 5 -2.88 -8.41 8.24
C LEU A 5 -3.24 -9.78 7.67
N ARG A 6 -4.07 -10.56 8.40
CA ARG A 6 -4.76 -11.70 7.78
C ARG A 6 -5.68 -11.24 6.67
N GLU A 7 -6.18 -10.01 6.75
CA GLU A 7 -7.01 -9.38 5.72
C GLU A 7 -6.17 -8.90 4.54
N ILE A 8 -4.94 -8.40 4.68
CA ILE A 8 -4.07 -8.05 3.53
C ILE A 8 -3.79 -9.28 2.66
N ILE A 9 -3.58 -10.44 3.28
CA ILE A 9 -3.49 -11.72 2.58
C ILE A 9 -4.88 -12.37 2.44
N ALA A 10 -5.89 -12.02 3.27
CA ALA A 10 -7.25 -12.56 3.23
C ALA A 10 -8.24 -11.74 2.42
N ASP A 11 -8.03 -10.43 2.25
CA ASP A 11 -9.05 -9.48 1.78
C ASP A 11 -9.28 -9.43 0.27
N SER A 12 -8.66 -10.29 -0.52
CA SER A 12 -9.10 -10.44 -1.92
C SER A 12 -10.45 -11.16 -2.07
N ARG A 13 -11.12 -11.54 -0.97
CA ARG A 13 -12.49 -12.09 -1.00
C ARG A 13 -13.58 -11.07 -0.67
N GLN A 14 -13.26 -9.85 -0.21
CA GLN A 14 -14.25 -8.84 0.20
C GLN A 14 -14.46 -7.67 -0.78
N ALA A 15 -13.88 -7.69 -1.95
CA ALA A 15 -14.33 -6.78 -2.99
C ALA A 15 -15.70 -7.26 -3.52
N PHE A 16 -16.81 -6.88 -2.93
CA PHE A 16 -18.23 -7.13 -3.27
C PHE A 16 -19.00 -8.06 -2.30
N HIS A 17 -19.00 -7.73 -1.02
CA HIS A 17 -20.14 -8.08 -0.18
C HIS A 17 -20.57 -6.86 0.65
N LEU A 18 -21.63 -6.21 0.21
CA LEU A 18 -22.37 -5.24 0.99
C LEU A 18 -23.36 -6.02 1.89
N PRO A 19 -23.19 -6.08 3.22
CA PRO A 19 -24.19 -6.64 4.08
C PRO A 19 -25.28 -5.58 4.32
N GLY A 20 -26.53 -5.89 3.95
CA GLY A 20 -27.69 -5.20 4.45
C GLY A 20 -28.55 -4.46 3.42
N LEU A 21 -28.93 -5.11 2.33
CA LEU A 21 -30.14 -4.74 1.63
C LEU A 21 -31.17 -5.84 1.77
N GLY A 22 -32.08 -5.66 2.73
CA GLY A 22 -33.30 -6.42 2.83
C GLY A 22 -34.06 -6.38 1.50
N LYS A 23 -34.84 -7.43 1.23
CA LYS A 23 -35.66 -7.60 0.03
C LYS A 23 -36.46 -6.32 -0.24
N VAL A 24 -36.02 -5.53 -1.21
CA VAL A 24 -36.81 -4.43 -1.79
C VAL A 24 -37.50 -4.94 -3.04
N SER A 25 -38.79 -4.82 -3.01
CA SER A 25 -39.75 -5.17 -4.04
C SER A 25 -39.37 -4.63 -5.42
N THR A 26 -39.57 -5.47 -6.42
CA THR A 26 -39.39 -5.26 -7.85
C THR A 26 -40.24 -4.15 -8.42
N SER A 27 -39.74 -2.89 -8.45
CA SER A 27 -40.24 -1.87 -9.36
C SER A 27 -39.23 -0.72 -9.55
N LEU A 28 -38.02 -1.04 -9.99
CA LEU A 28 -37.07 -0.06 -10.51
C LEU A 28 -36.78 -0.42 -11.98
N GLY A 29 -37.61 0.13 -12.84
CA GLY A 29 -37.44 0.11 -14.29
C GLY A 29 -36.18 0.88 -14.72
N PRO A 30 -36.04 1.40 -15.87
CA PRO A 30 -34.92 1.47 -16.82
C PRO A 30 -33.52 1.90 -16.31
N ILE A 31 -33.35 2.39 -15.07
CA ILE A 31 -32.05 2.88 -14.56
C ILE A 31 -31.02 1.73 -14.31
N ILE A 32 -31.49 0.53 -13.99
CA ILE A 32 -30.59 -0.64 -13.76
C ILE A 32 -30.08 -1.24 -15.07
N GLN A 33 -30.78 -1.00 -16.17
CA GLN A 33 -30.40 -1.53 -17.49
C GLN A 33 -29.17 -0.79 -18.06
N VAL A 34 -28.99 0.50 -17.75
CA VAL A 34 -27.84 1.29 -18.21
C VAL A 34 -26.55 0.88 -17.51
N ALA A 35 -26.62 0.47 -16.23
CA ALA A 35 -25.43 0.02 -15.49
C ALA A 35 -24.95 -1.39 -15.91
N ARG A 36 -25.81 -2.21 -16.54
CA ARG A 36 -25.42 -3.54 -17.06
C ARG A 36 -24.72 -3.50 -18.42
N ASN A 37 -24.83 -2.40 -19.16
CA ASN A 37 -24.23 -2.24 -20.48
C ASN A 37 -22.93 -1.41 -20.46
N ALA A 38 -22.52 -0.86 -19.32
CA ALA A 38 -21.17 -0.39 -19.13
C ALA A 38 -20.29 -1.61 -18.88
N ALA A 39 -19.91 -2.32 -19.94
CA ALA A 39 -18.89 -3.34 -19.87
C ALA A 39 -17.65 -2.69 -19.27
N CYS A 40 -17.23 -3.17 -18.08
CA CYS A 40 -15.92 -2.82 -17.54
C CYS A 40 -14.90 -3.08 -18.66
N PRO A 41 -14.09 -2.10 -19.10
CA PRO A 41 -13.17 -2.28 -20.22
C PRO A 41 -12.08 -3.33 -19.91
N PHE A 42 -12.06 -3.86 -18.70
CA PHE A 42 -11.15 -4.92 -18.26
C PHE A 42 -11.84 -6.28 -18.37
N HIS A 43 -11.68 -6.92 -19.53
CA HIS A 43 -12.12 -8.31 -19.72
C HIS A 43 -11.24 -9.23 -18.85
N PRO A 44 -11.82 -10.15 -18.04
CA PRO A 44 -11.04 -11.08 -17.19
C PRO A 44 -10.01 -11.90 -17.94
N ALA A 45 -10.22 -12.20 -19.21
CA ALA A 45 -9.26 -12.87 -20.08
C ALA A 45 -7.98 -12.04 -20.30
N LEU A 46 -8.10 -10.72 -20.50
CA LEU A 46 -6.94 -9.82 -20.68
C LEU A 46 -6.04 -9.76 -19.45
N ILE A 47 -6.61 -9.97 -18.26
CA ILE A 47 -5.84 -10.03 -17.00
C ILE A 47 -5.18 -11.40 -16.87
N ARG A 48 -5.89 -12.48 -17.22
CA ARG A 48 -5.37 -13.86 -17.12
C ARG A 48 -4.20 -14.07 -18.08
N ASP A 49 -4.30 -13.60 -19.32
CA ASP A 49 -3.26 -13.72 -20.34
C ASP A 49 -2.00 -12.91 -20.00
N ARG A 50 -2.15 -11.82 -19.22
CA ARG A 50 -1.02 -10.99 -18.75
C ARG A 50 -0.35 -11.47 -17.46
N ILE A 51 -1.05 -12.23 -16.62
CA ILE A 51 -0.53 -12.74 -15.34
C ILE A 51 -0.02 -14.17 -15.46
N GLY A 52 -0.48 -14.97 -16.43
CA GLY A 52 -0.36 -16.42 -16.44
C GLY A 52 0.48 -17.09 -17.53
N GLU A 53 0.80 -16.42 -18.64
CA GLU A 53 1.58 -17.05 -19.72
C GLU A 53 2.59 -16.07 -20.34
N THR A 54 3.80 -16.06 -19.81
CA THR A 54 4.93 -15.36 -20.42
C THR A 54 5.71 -16.30 -21.35
N ASN A 55 5.12 -16.62 -22.52
CA ASN A 55 5.89 -17.05 -23.68
C ASN A 55 5.86 -15.95 -24.74
N GLY A 56 6.85 -15.03 -24.70
CA GLY A 56 7.05 -14.02 -25.73
C GLY A 56 7.07 -12.59 -25.16
N ARG A 57 8.21 -12.00 -25.25
CA ARG A 57 8.66 -10.62 -24.99
C ARG A 57 7.67 -9.53 -25.41
N ASP A 58 6.63 -9.27 -24.62
CA ASP A 58 5.84 -8.01 -24.61
C ASP A 58 4.96 -7.97 -23.35
N SER A 59 5.46 -8.49 -22.25
CA SER A 59 4.86 -8.32 -20.95
C SER A 59 5.17 -6.90 -20.49
N PHE A 60 4.16 -6.14 -20.08
CA PHE A 60 4.29 -4.88 -19.34
C PHE A 60 4.93 -5.15 -17.97
N THR A 61 6.21 -5.48 -17.97
CA THR A 61 7.00 -5.65 -16.76
C THR A 61 7.58 -4.29 -16.42
N MET A 62 7.30 -3.80 -15.20
CA MET A 62 7.96 -2.59 -14.71
C MET A 62 9.47 -2.81 -14.73
N THR A 63 10.19 -1.84 -15.27
CA THR A 63 11.65 -1.83 -15.27
C THR A 63 12.18 -1.47 -13.88
N LYS A 64 13.46 -1.66 -13.65
CA LYS A 64 14.14 -1.19 -12.45
C LYS A 64 13.93 0.32 -12.23
N ASP A 65 14.02 1.10 -13.29
CA ASP A 65 13.85 2.56 -13.21
C ASP A 65 12.41 2.93 -12.84
N ASP A 66 11.40 2.21 -13.34
CA ASP A 66 10.00 2.40 -12.96
C ASP A 66 9.78 2.09 -11.47
N ILE A 67 10.37 1.01 -10.99
CA ILE A 67 10.31 0.63 -9.57
C ILE A 67 11.01 1.67 -8.70
N GLN A 68 12.19 2.14 -9.08
CA GLN A 68 12.90 3.18 -8.33
C GLN A 68 12.13 4.49 -8.29
N LEU A 69 11.53 4.90 -9.41
CA LEU A 69 10.65 6.08 -9.48
C LEU A 69 9.42 5.93 -8.58
N LEU A 70 8.78 4.76 -8.61
CA LEU A 70 7.60 4.47 -7.79
C LEU A 70 7.92 4.54 -6.29
N TYR A 71 9.07 4.01 -5.86
CA TYR A 71 9.50 4.05 -4.45
C TYR A 71 10.02 5.42 -4.03
N ALA A 72 10.63 6.18 -4.92
CA ALA A 72 10.94 7.59 -4.66
C ALA A 72 9.67 8.41 -4.43
N TYR A 73 8.63 8.19 -5.23
CA TYR A 73 7.32 8.79 -5.01
C TYR A 73 6.70 8.35 -3.68
N ASP A 74 6.70 7.05 -3.38
CA ASP A 74 6.08 6.53 -2.16
C ASP A 74 6.73 7.14 -0.90
N ARG A 75 8.05 7.21 -0.87
CA ARG A 75 8.83 7.89 0.18
C ARG A 75 8.48 9.37 0.30
N TRP A 76 8.45 10.11 -0.81
CA TRP A 76 8.07 11.51 -0.82
C TRP A 76 6.65 11.72 -0.26
N ALA A 77 5.71 10.88 -0.67
CA ALA A 77 4.32 10.97 -0.23
C ALA A 77 4.16 10.62 1.26
N ASN A 78 4.87 9.59 1.75
CA ASN A 78 4.88 9.20 3.16
C ASN A 78 5.44 10.33 4.04
N ASN A 79 6.55 10.94 3.64
CA ASN A 79 7.15 12.06 4.37
C ASN A 79 6.22 13.28 4.45
N ARG A 80 5.50 13.60 3.38
CA ARG A 80 4.50 14.68 3.38
C ARG A 80 3.34 14.39 4.34
N VAL A 81 2.87 13.15 4.39
CA VAL A 81 1.83 12.74 5.35
C VAL A 81 2.34 12.85 6.78
N LEU A 82 3.55 12.35 7.08
CA LEU A 82 4.16 12.45 8.41
C LEU A 82 4.37 13.90 8.84
N GLN A 83 4.73 14.81 7.91
CA GLN A 83 4.82 16.24 8.18
C GLN A 83 3.45 16.84 8.52
N ALA A 84 2.42 16.54 7.74
CA ALA A 84 1.07 17.07 7.99
C ALA A 84 0.49 16.56 9.32
N VAL A 85 0.68 15.27 9.63
CA VAL A 85 0.23 14.66 10.88
C VAL A 85 0.89 15.28 12.11
N ALA A 86 2.08 15.86 11.98
CA ALA A 86 2.74 16.58 13.09
C ALA A 86 1.96 17.78 13.61
N ALA A 87 0.99 18.30 12.85
CA ALA A 87 0.09 19.36 13.31
C ALA A 87 -1.05 18.88 14.22
N LEU A 88 -1.25 17.56 14.35
CA LEU A 88 -2.28 16.98 15.23
C LEU A 88 -1.83 17.06 16.70
N ARG A 89 -2.78 17.36 17.57
CA ARG A 89 -2.58 17.18 19.01
C ARG A 89 -2.56 15.69 19.35
N PRO A 90 -1.92 15.28 20.47
CA PRO A 90 -1.83 13.86 20.88
C PRO A 90 -3.20 13.16 20.92
N GLU A 91 -4.24 13.85 21.42
CA GLU A 91 -5.59 13.27 21.52
C GLU A 91 -6.26 13.11 20.14
N GLN A 92 -5.90 13.96 19.17
CA GLN A 92 -6.37 13.82 17.79
C GLN A 92 -5.67 12.66 17.08
N PHE A 93 -4.38 12.49 17.33
CA PHE A 93 -3.55 11.46 16.72
C PHE A 93 -4.05 10.03 17.03
N THR A 94 -4.50 9.79 18.26
CA THR A 94 -4.99 8.49 18.73
C THR A 94 -6.50 8.37 18.74
N ARG A 95 -7.23 9.44 18.39
CA ARG A 95 -8.70 9.46 18.42
C ARG A 95 -9.30 8.41 17.50
N GLU A 96 -10.20 7.60 18.02
CA GLU A 96 -10.98 6.65 17.23
C GLU A 96 -12.01 7.37 16.35
N LEU A 97 -11.94 7.11 15.05
CA LEU A 97 -12.79 7.72 14.02
C LEU A 97 -13.64 6.69 13.28
N GLY A 98 -13.55 5.43 13.68
CA GLY A 98 -14.23 4.30 13.02
C GLY A 98 -13.42 3.70 11.86
N GLY A 99 -13.98 2.67 11.24
CA GLY A 99 -13.32 1.94 10.15
C GLY A 99 -12.46 0.77 10.64
N SER A 100 -11.76 0.12 9.71
CA SER A 100 -10.89 -1.04 10.00
C SER A 100 -9.61 -0.63 10.73
N LEU A 101 -9.09 0.56 10.39
CA LEU A 101 -8.00 1.23 11.09
C LEU A 101 -8.61 2.43 11.81
N ARG A 102 -8.59 2.39 13.14
CA ARG A 102 -9.45 3.24 13.95
C ARG A 102 -8.97 4.67 14.12
N SER A 103 -7.66 4.91 13.99
CA SER A 103 -7.04 6.23 14.21
C SER A 103 -5.96 6.54 13.18
N VAL A 104 -5.51 7.79 13.14
CA VAL A 104 -4.35 8.21 12.34
C VAL A 104 -3.11 7.41 12.75
N ARG A 105 -2.87 7.25 14.06
CA ARG A 105 -1.79 6.41 14.58
C ARG A 105 -1.86 4.99 14.03
N ASP A 106 -3.00 4.33 14.18
CA ASP A 106 -3.16 2.92 13.79
C ASP A 106 -2.97 2.74 12.28
N THR A 107 -3.39 3.74 11.49
CA THR A 107 -3.21 3.73 10.03
C THR A 107 -1.74 3.90 9.65
N LEU A 108 -1.00 4.80 10.29
CA LEU A 108 0.43 4.95 10.03
C LEU A 108 1.23 3.72 10.46
N VAL A 109 0.92 3.13 11.62
CA VAL A 109 1.54 1.88 12.08
C VAL A 109 1.26 0.74 11.09
N HIS A 110 0.05 0.69 10.53
CA HIS A 110 -0.31 -0.30 9.52
C HIS A 110 0.48 -0.11 8.21
N ILE A 111 0.65 1.12 7.73
CA ILE A 111 1.46 1.39 6.53
C ILE A 111 2.89 0.89 6.74
N ILE A 112 3.56 1.36 7.81
CA ILE A 112 4.97 1.01 8.03
C ILE A 112 5.16 -0.47 8.37
N GLY A 113 4.20 -1.10 9.06
CA GLY A 113 4.19 -2.54 9.30
C GLY A 113 4.05 -3.34 8.00
N GLY A 114 3.22 -2.86 7.06
CA GLY A 114 3.11 -3.42 5.72
C GLY A 114 4.42 -3.31 4.94
N GLU A 115 5.06 -2.14 4.96
CA GLU A 115 6.35 -1.92 4.29
C GLU A 115 7.44 -2.84 4.85
N TRP A 116 7.56 -2.95 6.17
CA TRP A 116 8.50 -3.89 6.82
C TRP A 116 8.19 -5.34 6.48
N GLY A 117 6.92 -5.74 6.54
CA GLY A 117 6.49 -7.12 6.30
C GLY A 117 6.81 -7.58 4.88
N TRP A 118 6.46 -6.76 3.89
CA TRP A 118 6.76 -7.07 2.49
C TRP A 118 8.26 -7.06 2.20
N LEU A 119 9.01 -6.09 2.70
CA LEU A 119 10.46 -6.05 2.55
C LEU A 119 11.13 -7.30 3.14
N THR A 120 10.70 -7.71 4.34
CA THR A 120 11.19 -8.95 4.99
C THR A 120 10.84 -10.17 4.14
N TYR A 121 9.63 -10.21 3.57
CA TYR A 121 9.18 -11.28 2.69
C TYR A 121 10.03 -11.37 1.41
N TRP A 122 10.32 -10.24 0.76
CA TRP A 122 11.12 -10.23 -0.49
C TRP A 122 12.57 -10.62 -0.27
N LYS A 123 13.15 -10.27 0.88
CA LYS A 123 14.52 -10.59 1.25
C LYS A 123 14.72 -12.06 1.68
N ALA A 124 13.62 -12.78 1.91
CA ALA A 124 13.70 -14.15 2.40
C ALA A 124 14.22 -15.13 1.34
N SER A 125 15.08 -16.04 1.76
CA SER A 125 15.56 -17.14 0.91
C SER A 125 14.54 -18.28 0.76
N SER A 126 13.59 -18.39 1.69
CA SER A 126 12.53 -19.40 1.72
C SER A 126 11.23 -18.81 2.21
N HIS A 127 10.11 -19.25 1.62
CA HIS A 127 8.74 -18.85 1.97
C HIS A 127 7.95 -20.01 2.57
N SER A 128 8.60 -20.79 3.43
CA SER A 128 7.97 -21.92 4.13
C SER A 128 6.86 -21.45 5.08
N ALA A 129 5.96 -22.37 5.45
CA ALA A 129 4.92 -22.08 6.43
C ALA A 129 5.50 -21.63 7.79
N ALA A 130 6.64 -22.18 8.20
CA ALA A 130 7.33 -21.78 9.41
C ALA A 130 7.87 -20.33 9.32
N PHE A 131 8.47 -19.95 8.19
CA PHE A 131 8.90 -18.57 7.94
C PHE A 131 7.71 -17.60 7.98
N LEU A 132 6.60 -17.94 7.35
CA LEU A 132 5.41 -17.08 7.34
C LEU A 132 4.82 -16.93 8.75
N ALA A 133 4.79 -18.00 9.54
CA ALA A 133 4.33 -17.92 10.94
C ALA A 133 5.23 -16.99 11.77
N ASP A 134 6.56 -17.15 11.71
CA ASP A 134 7.53 -16.29 12.38
C ASP A 134 7.42 -14.83 11.93
N LEU A 135 7.26 -14.58 10.63
CA LEU A 135 7.06 -13.23 10.08
C LEU A 135 5.85 -12.54 10.71
N TRP A 136 4.73 -13.27 10.83
CA TRP A 136 3.50 -12.74 11.42
C TRP A 136 3.63 -12.52 12.93
N ASP A 137 4.23 -13.46 13.66
CA ASP A 137 4.44 -13.31 15.09
C ASP A 137 5.33 -12.10 15.40
N ARG A 138 6.40 -11.90 14.63
CA ARG A 138 7.26 -10.71 14.75
C ARG A 138 6.54 -9.43 14.36
N HIS A 139 5.75 -9.44 13.28
CA HIS A 139 4.96 -8.28 12.88
C HIS A 139 4.00 -7.85 13.98
N ASP A 140 3.24 -8.77 14.56
CA ASP A 140 2.25 -8.48 15.62
C ASP A 140 2.91 -7.88 16.86
N VAL A 141 4.14 -8.27 17.18
CA VAL A 141 4.93 -7.68 18.28
C VAL A 141 5.48 -6.29 17.90
N LEU A 142 6.10 -6.16 16.74
CA LEU A 142 6.83 -4.95 16.35
C LEU A 142 5.91 -3.79 15.96
N PHE A 143 4.71 -4.10 15.45
CA PHE A 143 3.76 -3.10 14.90
C PHE A 143 2.42 -3.13 15.65
N HIS A 144 2.44 -3.49 16.94
CA HIS A 144 1.29 -3.27 17.78
C HIS A 144 1.12 -1.76 18.03
N PRO A 145 -0.08 -1.17 17.82
CA PRO A 145 -0.26 0.29 17.94
C PRO A 145 0.19 0.88 19.27
N ASP A 146 0.08 0.13 20.37
CA ASP A 146 0.49 0.60 21.69
C ASP A 146 2.02 0.72 21.86
N ALA A 147 2.81 0.12 20.96
CA ALA A 147 4.27 0.35 20.89
C ALA A 147 4.62 1.75 20.33
N PHE A 148 3.63 2.47 19.80
CA PHE A 148 3.80 3.78 19.17
C PHE A 148 2.94 4.85 19.90
N PRO A 149 3.37 5.32 21.08
CA PRO A 149 2.60 6.27 21.88
C PRO A 149 2.42 7.63 21.18
N ASP A 150 3.33 8.00 20.29
CA ASP A 150 3.35 9.28 19.60
C ASP A 150 3.94 9.18 18.19
N LEU A 151 3.91 10.30 17.47
CA LEU A 151 4.46 10.39 16.11
C LEU A 151 5.99 10.22 16.08
N THR A 152 6.69 10.56 17.16
CA THR A 152 8.15 10.41 17.21
C THR A 152 8.55 8.94 17.16
N ALA A 153 7.86 8.10 17.92
CA ALA A 153 8.08 6.65 17.89
C ALA A 153 7.83 6.07 16.48
N ILE A 154 6.77 6.54 15.79
CA ILE A 154 6.49 6.13 14.41
C ILE A 154 7.61 6.58 13.47
N ARG A 155 8.06 7.84 13.56
CA ARG A 155 9.13 8.36 12.69
C ARG A 155 10.43 7.59 12.83
N LEU A 156 10.84 7.29 14.04
CA LEU A 156 12.05 6.49 14.28
C LEU A 156 11.96 5.11 13.61
N LYS A 157 10.82 4.43 13.75
CA LYS A 157 10.62 3.14 13.09
C LYS A 157 10.53 3.29 11.56
N TRP A 158 9.93 4.39 11.09
CA TRP A 158 9.83 4.68 9.65
C TRP A 158 11.22 4.88 9.03
N GLU A 159 12.07 5.67 9.65
CA GLU A 159 13.45 5.90 9.20
C GLU A 159 14.25 4.59 9.11
N GLU A 160 14.08 3.68 10.08
CA GLU A 160 14.71 2.36 10.07
C GLU A 160 14.25 1.54 8.85
N VAL A 161 12.94 1.41 8.65
CA VAL A 161 12.36 0.62 7.55
C VAL A 161 12.64 1.26 6.20
N GLU A 162 12.52 2.58 6.09
CA GLU A 162 12.79 3.34 4.85
C GLU A 162 14.24 3.16 4.41
N LYS A 163 15.20 3.20 5.34
CA LYS A 163 16.61 2.96 5.03
C LYS A 163 16.82 1.59 4.39
N GLU A 164 16.29 0.54 5.02
CA GLU A 164 16.41 -0.82 4.47
C GLU A 164 15.70 -0.96 3.11
N GLN A 165 14.56 -0.29 2.93
CA GLN A 165 13.81 -0.30 1.69
C GLN A 165 14.58 0.39 0.57
N VAL A 166 15.21 1.54 0.84
CA VAL A 166 16.06 2.26 -0.13
C VAL A 166 17.23 1.40 -0.56
N GLU A 167 17.90 0.72 0.38
CA GLU A 167 19.01 -0.20 0.08
C GLU A 167 18.54 -1.35 -0.81
N PHE A 168 17.40 -1.96 -0.49
CA PHE A 168 16.82 -3.05 -1.28
C PHE A 168 16.47 -2.60 -2.70
N VAL A 169 15.70 -1.49 -2.83
CA VAL A 169 15.23 -0.96 -4.12
C VAL A 169 16.40 -0.54 -5.02
N SER A 170 17.45 0.01 -4.45
CA SER A 170 18.66 0.36 -5.21
C SER A 170 19.41 -0.85 -5.73
N SER A 171 19.40 -1.96 -4.96
CA SER A 171 20.11 -3.19 -5.29
C SER A 171 19.34 -4.14 -6.22
N VAL A 172 18.02 -3.95 -6.41
CA VAL A 172 17.20 -4.85 -7.22
C VAL A 172 17.67 -4.85 -8.69
N THR A 173 17.64 -6.02 -9.32
CA THR A 173 18.00 -6.18 -10.75
C THR A 173 16.78 -6.52 -11.59
N GLU A 174 16.87 -6.36 -12.92
CA GLU A 174 15.78 -6.74 -13.84
C GLU A 174 15.42 -8.22 -13.71
N GLU A 175 16.42 -9.09 -13.51
CA GLU A 175 16.21 -10.52 -13.31
C GLU A 175 15.48 -10.82 -11.99
N ALA A 176 15.76 -10.03 -10.94
CA ALA A 176 15.06 -10.17 -9.68
C ALA A 176 13.60 -9.72 -9.79
N LEU A 177 13.31 -8.68 -10.57
CA LEU A 177 11.95 -8.15 -10.75
C LEU A 177 11.00 -9.15 -11.39
N VAL A 178 11.47 -10.01 -12.27
CA VAL A 178 10.65 -11.07 -12.91
C VAL A 178 10.58 -12.35 -12.10
N LYS A 179 11.34 -12.46 -11.00
CA LYS A 179 11.30 -13.65 -10.13
C LYS A 179 9.91 -13.83 -9.53
N MET A 180 9.36 -15.02 -9.71
CA MET A 180 8.05 -15.39 -9.17
C MET A 180 8.16 -15.78 -7.71
N LEU A 181 7.33 -15.16 -6.87
CA LEU A 181 7.24 -15.40 -5.43
C LEU A 181 5.87 -16.00 -5.08
N PRO A 182 5.80 -17.00 -4.19
CA PRO A 182 4.56 -17.65 -3.83
C PRO A 182 3.67 -16.73 -3.01
N ILE A 183 2.44 -16.50 -3.47
CA ILE A 183 1.42 -15.74 -2.74
C ILE A 183 0.16 -16.59 -2.68
N ARG A 184 -0.17 -17.12 -1.50
CA ARG A 184 -1.30 -18.04 -1.29
C ARG A 184 -1.22 -19.24 -2.25
N ALA A 185 -2.25 -19.42 -3.09
CA ALA A 185 -2.35 -20.49 -4.08
C ALA A 185 -1.82 -20.09 -5.48
N THR A 186 -1.10 -18.95 -5.58
CA THR A 186 -0.56 -18.43 -6.84
C THR A 186 0.88 -17.97 -6.69
N GLN A 187 1.44 -17.47 -7.76
CA GLN A 187 2.74 -16.78 -7.76
C GLN A 187 2.60 -15.44 -8.47
N LEU A 188 3.29 -14.44 -7.95
CA LEU A 188 3.37 -13.11 -8.54
C LEU A 188 4.84 -12.70 -8.68
N SER A 189 5.17 -11.92 -9.72
CA SER A 189 6.51 -11.39 -9.86
C SER A 189 6.84 -10.41 -8.74
N LEU A 190 8.11 -10.30 -8.39
CA LEU A 190 8.58 -9.30 -7.42
C LEU A 190 8.13 -7.90 -7.82
N ALA A 191 8.21 -7.53 -9.12
CA ALA A 191 7.73 -6.24 -9.62
C ALA A 191 6.25 -5.98 -9.27
N HIS A 192 5.37 -6.96 -9.50
CA HIS A 192 3.95 -6.83 -9.15
C HIS A 192 3.71 -6.69 -7.64
N LEU A 193 4.49 -7.39 -6.81
CA LEU A 193 4.39 -7.27 -5.36
C LEU A 193 4.92 -5.92 -4.87
N MET A 194 5.99 -5.40 -5.47
CA MET A 194 6.48 -4.06 -5.17
C MET A 194 5.46 -2.99 -5.58
N GLN A 195 4.86 -3.10 -6.76
CA GLN A 195 3.77 -2.22 -7.19
C GLN A 195 2.55 -2.30 -6.25
N HIS A 196 2.19 -3.52 -5.80
CA HIS A 196 1.12 -3.71 -4.83
C HIS A 196 1.39 -2.91 -3.56
N LEU A 197 2.61 -2.96 -3.00
CA LEU A 197 2.93 -2.27 -1.74
C LEU A 197 2.79 -0.75 -1.88
N ALA A 198 3.32 -0.14 -2.95
CA ALA A 198 3.17 1.29 -3.17
C ALA A 198 1.69 1.72 -3.35
N ASN A 199 0.88 0.89 -4.01
CA ASN A 199 -0.57 1.11 -4.11
C ASN A 199 -1.27 0.96 -2.75
N HIS A 200 -0.87 0.00 -1.93
CA HIS A 200 -1.36 -0.19 -0.58
C HIS A 200 -1.07 1.05 0.29
N SER A 201 0.15 1.55 0.29
CA SER A 201 0.52 2.77 1.00
C SER A 201 -0.30 3.97 0.50
N THR A 202 -0.52 4.11 -0.82
CA THR A 202 -1.37 5.15 -1.40
C THR A 202 -2.82 5.07 -0.91
N TYR A 203 -3.40 3.86 -0.85
CA TYR A 203 -4.74 3.65 -0.34
C TYR A 203 -4.88 4.11 1.13
N HIS A 204 -3.93 3.75 1.97
CA HIS A 204 -3.96 4.12 3.38
C HIS A 204 -3.60 5.59 3.64
N ARG A 205 -2.72 6.21 2.83
CA ARG A 205 -2.52 7.67 2.86
C ARG A 205 -3.82 8.42 2.59
N GLY A 206 -4.65 7.94 1.67
CA GLY A 206 -5.99 8.48 1.43
C GLY A 206 -6.90 8.39 2.66
N GLN A 207 -6.82 7.30 3.43
CA GLN A 207 -7.54 7.17 4.71
C GLN A 207 -7.02 8.17 5.76
N VAL A 208 -5.70 8.34 5.90
CA VAL A 208 -5.12 9.37 6.79
C VAL A 208 -5.61 10.76 6.39
N ALA A 209 -5.62 11.10 5.10
CA ALA A 209 -6.11 12.38 4.64
C ALA A 209 -7.60 12.62 4.98
N LEU A 210 -8.44 11.59 4.87
CA LEU A 210 -9.84 11.65 5.29
C LEU A 210 -9.96 11.87 6.80
N MET A 211 -9.21 11.11 7.61
CA MET A 211 -9.19 11.23 9.07
C MET A 211 -8.73 12.62 9.51
N MET A 212 -7.71 13.19 8.86
CA MET A 212 -7.25 14.56 9.15
C MET A 212 -8.36 15.59 8.92
N ARG A 213 -9.11 15.49 7.81
CA ARG A 213 -10.26 16.39 7.55
C ARG A 213 -11.35 16.23 8.62
N GLN A 214 -11.65 15.01 9.05
CA GLN A 214 -12.60 14.76 10.15
C GLN A 214 -12.13 15.41 11.47
N LEU A 215 -10.82 15.47 11.68
CA LEU A 215 -10.18 16.14 12.82
C LEU A 215 -10.02 17.66 12.63
N ARG A 216 -10.50 18.21 11.52
CA ARG A 216 -10.35 19.62 11.11
C ARG A 216 -8.88 20.04 10.97
N ALA A 217 -8.02 19.12 10.56
CA ALA A 217 -6.63 19.35 10.21
C ALA A 217 -6.44 19.28 8.69
N GLU A 218 -5.47 20.02 8.17
CA GLU A 218 -5.17 20.08 6.74
C GLU A 218 -4.29 18.88 6.32
N PRO A 219 -4.72 17.98 5.42
CA PRO A 219 -3.89 16.93 4.92
C PRO A 219 -2.94 17.42 3.83
N SER A 220 -1.80 16.76 3.64
CA SER A 220 -0.93 17.01 2.49
C SER A 220 -1.51 16.42 1.21
N ALA A 221 -1.32 17.12 0.09
CA ALA A 221 -1.50 16.56 -1.24
C ALA A 221 -0.33 15.61 -1.56
N THR A 222 -0.67 14.39 -2.01
CA THR A 222 0.31 13.33 -2.32
C THR A 222 0.12 12.77 -3.73
N ASP A 223 -0.44 13.56 -4.64
CA ASP A 223 -0.67 13.16 -6.02
C ASP A 223 0.65 12.93 -6.76
N PHE A 224 0.72 11.84 -7.53
CA PHE A 224 1.94 11.45 -8.25
C PHE A 224 2.46 12.53 -9.20
N HIS A 225 1.54 13.26 -9.88
CA HIS A 225 1.95 14.34 -10.77
C HIS A 225 2.65 15.49 -10.04
N LEU A 226 2.27 15.79 -8.77
CA LEU A 226 2.95 16.80 -7.97
C LEU A 226 4.38 16.41 -7.66
N PHE A 227 4.60 15.14 -7.31
CA PHE A 227 5.95 14.60 -7.14
C PHE A 227 6.79 14.78 -8.41
N LEU A 228 6.25 14.43 -9.59
CA LEU A 228 6.97 14.58 -10.87
C LEU A 228 7.32 16.04 -11.16
N VAL A 229 6.40 16.97 -10.90
CA VAL A 229 6.65 18.42 -11.05
C VAL A 229 7.74 18.90 -10.09
N GLU A 230 7.73 18.47 -8.83
CA GLU A 230 8.77 18.83 -7.86
C GLU A 230 10.13 18.23 -8.26
N ALA A 231 10.17 16.95 -8.62
CA ALA A 231 11.39 16.27 -9.07
C ALA A 231 12.03 16.94 -10.30
N SER A 232 11.20 17.36 -11.27
CA SER A 232 11.71 18.05 -12.47
C SER A 232 12.34 19.41 -12.15
N ARG A 233 11.82 20.15 -11.17
CA ARG A 233 12.38 21.43 -10.73
C ARG A 233 13.72 21.27 -10.01
N VAL A 234 13.82 20.22 -9.16
CA VAL A 234 15.06 19.90 -8.45
C VAL A 234 16.18 19.54 -9.42
N SER A 235 15.90 18.72 -10.42
CA SER A 235 16.86 18.40 -11.49
C SER A 235 17.35 19.62 -12.24
N ALA A 236 16.48 20.61 -12.46
CA ALA A 236 16.84 21.86 -13.15
C ALA A 236 17.69 22.83 -12.30
N THR A 237 17.58 22.75 -10.97
CA THR A 237 18.27 23.67 -10.03
C THR A 237 19.51 23.07 -9.36
N GLY A 238 19.79 21.79 -9.54
CA GLY A 238 20.90 21.07 -8.89
C GLY A 238 20.73 20.88 -7.38
N LEU A 239 19.53 21.13 -6.85
CA LEU A 239 19.18 20.90 -5.43
C LEU A 239 18.74 19.45 -5.22
N THR A 240 18.94 18.92 -4.03
CA THR A 240 18.50 17.55 -3.67
C THR A 240 17.07 17.61 -3.09
N LEU A 241 16.21 16.68 -3.45
CA LEU A 241 14.91 16.47 -2.78
C LEU A 241 15.17 16.06 -1.32
N GLN A 242 14.69 16.86 -0.37
CA GLN A 242 14.67 16.50 1.05
C GLN A 242 13.39 15.74 1.42
#